data_7a37d4a964e4b6b4ddf183edbfcae4b8
#
_entry.id   7a37d4a964e4b6b4ddf183edbfcae4b8
#
_cell.length_a   1.000
_cell.length_b   1.000
_cell.length_c   1.000
_cell.angle_alpha   90.00
_cell.angle_beta   90.00
_cell.angle_gamma   90.00
#
_symmetry.space_group_name_H-M   'P 1'
#
loop_
_entity.id
_entity.type
_entity.pdbx_description
1 polymer ?
#
loop_
_entity_poly.entity_id
_entity_poly.type
_entity_poly.pdbx_seq_one_letter_code
_entity_poly.pdbx_strand_id
1 'polypeptide(L)'
;MTWSTVKLGELVDIKGGGTPDKNNSEYWGGDIPWASVKDFKSSQISSTIDSITALGARNSATNIIPAGNIIIPSRMALGKIAINLIDIAINQDLKALFVKDTNIVDKRYLLRWLESQSRYIESEGKGATVKGITLPFINSLNVPIPPLHIQKKIAATLDTVNNIRIKRVQAIKLADDFLRATFLDMFGDPENNSKKFPIGTIRDLVSTVNYGSSDKASDTDGKYPILRMGNITYQGDWDLTSLKYIDLDEKNKEKFLVKKGDLLFNRTNSKELVGKTAVFDSEQEMAFAGYLIRVRPNENGNNYYISGYLNSVHGKNTLLNMSKSIVGMANINAQEMQNINILIPPLELQMAYEKIYKSVKRKLLSHTASKVELENLFNSICYKTFNQKESI
;
A
#
# COMPACT_ATOMS: atom_id res chain seq x y z
N MET A 1 -13.85 35.95 1.68
CA MET A 1 -14.55 36.09 0.38
C MET A 1 -15.02 34.70 -0.02
N THR A 2 -16.35 34.53 -0.11
CA THR A 2 -16.96 33.31 -0.66
C THR A 2 -16.87 33.35 -2.18
N TRP A 3 -16.35 32.31 -2.77
CA TRP A 3 -16.33 32.16 -4.22
C TRP A 3 -17.75 31.86 -4.73
N SER A 4 -18.12 32.43 -5.88
CA SER A 4 -19.32 31.97 -6.60
C SER A 4 -19.18 30.51 -6.95
N THR A 5 -20.27 29.74 -6.90
CA THR A 5 -20.28 28.32 -7.27
C THR A 5 -21.06 28.12 -8.56
N VAL A 6 -20.58 27.20 -9.39
CA VAL A 6 -21.22 26.77 -10.64
C VAL A 6 -21.37 25.24 -10.61
N LYS A 7 -22.46 24.72 -11.12
CA LYS A 7 -22.68 23.26 -11.19
C LYS A 7 -21.68 22.63 -12.15
N LEU A 8 -21.13 21.48 -11.76
CA LEU A 8 -20.13 20.76 -12.57
C LEU A 8 -20.63 20.49 -14.00
N GLY A 9 -21.89 20.12 -14.17
CA GLY A 9 -22.49 19.89 -15.49
C GLY A 9 -22.56 21.11 -16.41
N GLU A 10 -22.45 22.32 -15.85
CA GLU A 10 -22.31 23.54 -16.64
C GLU A 10 -20.87 23.77 -17.14
N LEU A 11 -19.89 23.21 -16.42
CA LEU A 11 -18.45 23.38 -16.68
C LEU A 11 -17.86 22.31 -17.57
N VAL A 12 -18.46 21.13 -17.60
CA VAL A 12 -17.92 19.97 -18.32
C VAL A 12 -18.97 19.24 -19.16
N ASP A 13 -18.50 18.62 -20.24
CA ASP A 13 -19.24 17.55 -20.92
C ASP A 13 -18.77 16.20 -20.38
N ILE A 14 -19.71 15.29 -20.12
CA ILE A 14 -19.41 13.97 -19.57
C ILE A 14 -19.59 12.90 -20.64
N LYS A 15 -18.52 12.15 -20.93
CA LYS A 15 -18.58 10.98 -21.81
C LYS A 15 -18.44 9.69 -20.98
N GLY A 16 -19.33 8.74 -21.20
CA GLY A 16 -19.22 7.38 -20.68
C GLY A 16 -18.37 6.50 -21.58
N GLY A 17 -18.18 5.28 -21.14
CA GLY A 17 -17.51 4.24 -21.94
C GLY A 17 -18.33 2.96 -22.04
N GLY A 18 -17.70 1.93 -22.58
CA GLY A 18 -18.30 0.61 -22.78
C GLY A 18 -17.26 -0.50 -22.69
N THR A 19 -17.75 -1.71 -22.70
CA THR A 19 -16.91 -2.92 -22.68
C THR A 19 -17.20 -3.70 -23.96
N PRO A 20 -16.20 -3.99 -24.82
CA PRO A 20 -16.35 -4.92 -25.90
C PRO A 20 -16.76 -6.30 -25.39
N ASP A 21 -17.41 -7.11 -26.24
CA ASP A 21 -17.78 -8.47 -25.84
C ASP A 21 -16.53 -9.24 -25.39
N LYS A 22 -16.57 -9.71 -24.16
CA LYS A 22 -15.44 -10.42 -23.52
C LYS A 22 -15.21 -11.81 -24.14
N ASN A 23 -16.22 -12.39 -24.75
CA ASN A 23 -16.12 -13.70 -25.38
C ASN A 23 -15.51 -13.64 -26.78
N ASN A 24 -15.39 -12.46 -27.37
CA ASN A 24 -14.74 -12.29 -28.67
C ASN A 24 -13.29 -11.88 -28.50
N SER A 25 -12.38 -12.84 -28.69
CA SER A 25 -10.93 -12.62 -28.56
C SER A 25 -10.36 -11.61 -29.56
N GLU A 26 -11.01 -11.40 -30.72
CA GLU A 26 -10.57 -10.41 -31.71
C GLU A 26 -10.73 -8.96 -31.26
N TYR A 27 -11.48 -8.72 -30.18
CA TYR A 27 -11.70 -7.38 -29.63
C TYR A 27 -10.65 -6.97 -28.60
N TRP A 28 -9.83 -7.91 -28.11
CA TRP A 28 -8.89 -7.71 -27.00
C TRP A 28 -7.43 -7.88 -27.42
N GLY A 29 -6.51 -7.31 -26.63
CA GLY A 29 -5.06 -7.46 -26.84
C GLY A 29 -4.48 -6.60 -27.97
N GLY A 30 -5.25 -5.57 -28.46
CA GLY A 30 -4.76 -4.64 -29.48
C GLY A 30 -3.98 -3.46 -28.92
N ASP A 31 -3.79 -2.43 -29.76
CA ASP A 31 -2.94 -1.27 -29.44
C ASP A 31 -3.67 -0.14 -28.70
N ILE A 32 -5.00 -0.24 -28.50
CA ILE A 32 -5.77 0.80 -27.81
C ILE A 32 -5.84 0.47 -26.32
N PRO A 33 -5.17 1.25 -25.43
CA PRO A 33 -5.27 1.07 -24.00
C PRO A 33 -6.73 1.19 -23.54
N TRP A 34 -7.23 0.22 -22.77
CA TRP A 34 -8.61 0.21 -22.29
C TRP A 34 -8.62 0.23 -20.75
N ALA A 35 -9.10 1.35 -20.20
CA ALA A 35 -9.09 1.60 -18.77
C ALA A 35 -10.37 1.13 -18.08
N SER A 36 -10.20 0.57 -16.91
CA SER A 36 -11.22 0.18 -15.95
C SER A 36 -10.88 0.72 -14.55
N VAL A 37 -11.71 0.42 -13.55
CA VAL A 37 -11.43 0.80 -12.15
C VAL A 37 -10.11 0.21 -11.59
N LYS A 38 -9.58 -0.85 -12.21
CA LYS A 38 -8.31 -1.49 -11.84
C LYS A 38 -7.09 -0.60 -12.11
N ASP A 39 -7.22 0.35 -13.03
CA ASP A 39 -6.13 1.23 -13.47
C ASP A 39 -5.98 2.47 -12.58
N PHE A 40 -6.90 2.71 -11.66
CA PHE A 40 -6.82 3.80 -10.68
C PHE A 40 -5.85 3.49 -9.52
N LYS A 41 -4.58 3.31 -9.86
CA LYS A 41 -3.47 3.09 -8.89
C LYS A 41 -2.93 4.40 -8.33
N SER A 42 -3.12 5.50 -9.06
CA SER A 42 -2.73 6.87 -8.67
C SER A 42 -3.71 7.88 -9.27
N SER A 43 -3.47 9.18 -9.05
CA SER A 43 -4.20 10.26 -9.72
C SER A 43 -3.80 10.48 -11.20
N GLN A 44 -3.01 9.57 -11.77
CA GLN A 44 -2.58 9.60 -13.16
C GLN A 44 -2.70 8.20 -13.78
N ILE A 45 -3.25 8.12 -14.98
CA ILE A 45 -3.32 6.90 -15.78
C ILE A 45 -2.35 7.03 -16.94
N SER A 46 -1.19 6.40 -16.84
CA SER A 46 -0.13 6.39 -17.86
C SER A 46 -0.05 5.07 -18.65
N SER A 47 -0.76 4.04 -18.18
CA SER A 47 -0.89 2.73 -18.81
C SER A 47 -2.15 2.05 -18.31
N THR A 48 -2.63 1.04 -19.02
CA THR A 48 -3.77 0.22 -18.63
C THR A 48 -3.35 -1.25 -18.53
N ILE A 49 -4.10 -2.04 -17.76
CA ILE A 49 -3.88 -3.49 -17.64
C ILE A 49 -4.35 -4.19 -18.91
N ASP A 50 -5.49 -3.76 -19.43
CA ASP A 50 -6.13 -4.36 -20.59
C ASP A 50 -6.01 -3.41 -21.79
N SER A 51 -6.08 -3.98 -23.02
CA SER A 51 -6.13 -3.23 -24.27
C SER A 51 -7.15 -3.84 -25.22
N ILE A 52 -7.63 -3.06 -26.17
CA ILE A 52 -8.61 -3.48 -27.17
C ILE A 52 -8.11 -3.19 -28.59
N THR A 53 -8.66 -3.91 -29.55
CA THR A 53 -8.40 -3.67 -30.98
C THR A 53 -9.28 -2.52 -31.50
N ALA A 54 -8.92 -1.98 -32.65
CA ALA A 54 -9.79 -1.03 -33.37
C ALA A 54 -11.17 -1.64 -33.73
N LEU A 55 -11.22 -2.96 -33.91
CA LEU A 55 -12.47 -3.69 -34.16
C LEU A 55 -13.32 -3.71 -32.87
N GLY A 56 -12.72 -4.02 -31.73
CA GLY A 56 -13.39 -4.00 -30.43
C GLY A 56 -13.90 -2.63 -30.06
N ALA A 57 -13.13 -1.58 -30.34
CA ALA A 57 -13.57 -0.20 -30.14
C ALA A 57 -14.80 0.16 -30.97
N ARG A 58 -14.80 -0.19 -32.29
CA ARG A 58 -15.91 0.09 -33.19
C ARG A 58 -17.18 -0.69 -32.87
N ASN A 59 -17.05 -1.92 -32.38
CA ASN A 59 -18.16 -2.81 -32.06
C ASN A 59 -18.62 -2.74 -30.60
N SER A 60 -18.30 -1.66 -29.90
CA SER A 60 -18.70 -1.44 -28.50
C SER A 60 -19.11 0.01 -28.27
N ALA A 61 -19.74 0.27 -27.10
CA ALA A 61 -20.08 1.60 -26.68
C ALA A 61 -18.88 2.34 -26.02
N THR A 62 -17.65 1.82 -26.17
CA THR A 62 -16.47 2.50 -25.61
C THR A 62 -16.19 3.80 -26.35
N ASN A 63 -15.65 4.77 -25.61
CA ASN A 63 -15.16 6.02 -26.17
C ASN A 63 -13.65 6.10 -25.97
N ILE A 64 -12.92 6.52 -26.99
CA ILE A 64 -11.50 6.86 -26.88
C ILE A 64 -11.43 8.30 -26.35
N ILE A 65 -10.76 8.47 -25.22
CA ILE A 65 -10.60 9.71 -24.50
C ILE A 65 -9.18 10.23 -24.73
N PRO A 66 -8.99 11.38 -25.39
CA PRO A 66 -7.68 11.97 -25.59
C PRO A 66 -6.96 12.23 -24.25
N ALA A 67 -5.64 12.21 -24.29
CA ALA A 67 -4.81 12.52 -23.13
C ALA A 67 -5.17 13.86 -22.49
N GLY A 68 -4.96 13.97 -21.19
CA GLY A 68 -5.16 15.19 -20.42
C GLY A 68 -6.61 15.46 -20.01
N ASN A 69 -7.51 14.47 -19.97
CA ASN A 69 -8.86 14.60 -19.46
C ASN A 69 -9.03 13.96 -18.08
N ILE A 70 -9.96 14.49 -17.30
CA ILE A 70 -10.26 13.95 -15.95
C ILE A 70 -11.14 12.72 -16.10
N ILE A 71 -10.77 11.64 -15.45
CA ILE A 71 -11.52 10.38 -15.45
C ILE A 71 -11.97 10.09 -14.02
N ILE A 72 -13.24 9.78 -13.85
CA ILE A 72 -13.82 9.41 -12.54
C ILE A 72 -14.61 8.09 -12.66
N PRO A 73 -14.51 7.20 -11.68
CA PRO A 73 -15.40 6.05 -11.56
C PRO A 73 -16.80 6.47 -11.14
N SER A 74 -17.82 5.95 -11.80
CA SER A 74 -19.22 6.08 -11.38
C SER A 74 -19.72 4.86 -10.60
N ARG A 75 -18.91 3.78 -10.53
CA ARG A 75 -19.19 2.54 -9.78
C ARG A 75 -17.91 1.97 -9.20
N MET A 76 -18.01 1.19 -8.13
CA MET A 76 -16.95 0.49 -7.41
C MET A 76 -15.95 1.44 -6.70
N ALA A 77 -14.97 1.97 -7.38
CA ALA A 77 -13.91 2.81 -6.80
C ALA A 77 -14.32 4.29 -6.68
N LEU A 78 -15.50 4.57 -6.11
CA LEU A 78 -16.01 5.92 -5.95
C LEU A 78 -15.04 6.83 -5.21
N GLY A 79 -15.02 8.10 -5.56
CA GLY A 79 -14.12 9.08 -4.98
C GLY A 79 -12.68 9.05 -5.54
N LYS A 80 -12.29 8.04 -6.30
CA LYS A 80 -11.02 8.10 -7.03
C LYS A 80 -11.15 9.04 -8.22
N ILE A 81 -10.13 9.87 -8.42
CA ILE A 81 -10.05 10.85 -9.51
C ILE A 81 -8.69 10.68 -10.17
N ALA A 82 -8.63 10.69 -11.49
CA ALA A 82 -7.37 10.61 -12.22
C ALA A 82 -7.40 11.48 -13.48
N ILE A 83 -6.22 11.83 -13.98
CA ILE A 83 -6.03 12.38 -15.31
C ILE A 83 -5.35 11.32 -16.20
N ASN A 84 -5.84 11.10 -17.42
CA ASN A 84 -5.16 10.23 -18.37
C ASN A 84 -4.00 10.96 -19.03
N LEU A 85 -2.81 10.34 -19.03
CA LEU A 85 -1.61 10.88 -19.65
C LEU A 85 -1.42 10.40 -21.10
N ILE A 86 -2.19 9.41 -21.52
CA ILE A 86 -2.22 8.83 -22.86
C ILE A 86 -3.68 8.75 -23.34
N ASP A 87 -3.89 8.58 -24.61
CA ASP A 87 -5.21 8.28 -25.16
C ASP A 87 -5.67 6.91 -24.65
N ILE A 88 -6.88 6.83 -24.08
CA ILE A 88 -7.43 5.60 -23.49
C ILE A 88 -8.88 5.39 -23.93
N ALA A 89 -9.24 4.17 -24.20
CA ALA A 89 -10.64 3.75 -24.20
C ALA A 89 -11.09 3.52 -22.75
N ILE A 90 -12.34 3.78 -22.40
CA ILE A 90 -12.86 3.61 -21.03
C ILE A 90 -14.05 2.66 -20.97
N ASN A 91 -14.17 1.92 -19.86
CA ASN A 91 -15.29 1.03 -19.62
C ASN A 91 -16.57 1.80 -19.19
N GLN A 92 -17.69 1.09 -19.06
CA GLN A 92 -18.98 1.68 -18.66
C GLN A 92 -19.01 2.27 -17.25
N ASP A 93 -18.12 1.82 -16.36
CA ASP A 93 -18.04 2.28 -14.97
C ASP A 93 -17.24 3.58 -14.83
N LEU A 94 -16.60 4.03 -15.89
CA LEU A 94 -15.82 5.27 -15.94
C LEU A 94 -16.56 6.37 -16.67
N LYS A 95 -16.30 7.60 -16.28
CA LYS A 95 -16.77 8.83 -16.92
C LYS A 95 -15.58 9.75 -17.16
N ALA A 96 -15.47 10.26 -18.38
CA ALA A 96 -14.49 11.27 -18.75
C ALA A 96 -15.15 12.66 -18.72
N LEU A 97 -14.46 13.63 -18.10
CA LEU A 97 -14.92 15.01 -17.96
C LEU A 97 -14.12 15.91 -18.92
N PHE A 98 -14.80 16.53 -19.85
CA PHE A 98 -14.23 17.46 -20.83
C PHE A 98 -14.58 18.89 -20.41
N VAL A 99 -13.62 19.69 -20.04
CA VAL A 99 -13.82 21.11 -19.70
C VAL A 99 -14.32 21.85 -20.95
N LYS A 100 -15.48 22.52 -20.83
CA LYS A 100 -16.12 23.26 -21.94
C LYS A 100 -15.37 24.54 -22.28
N ASP A 101 -15.00 25.31 -21.27
CA ASP A 101 -14.27 26.60 -21.43
C ASP A 101 -13.15 26.72 -20.39
N THR A 102 -11.91 26.70 -20.88
CA THR A 102 -10.70 26.86 -20.06
C THR A 102 -10.46 28.28 -19.59
N ASN A 103 -11.21 29.28 -20.09
CA ASN A 103 -11.19 30.63 -19.56
C ASN A 103 -12.05 30.79 -18.30
N ILE A 104 -12.99 29.87 -18.06
CA ILE A 104 -13.86 29.85 -16.88
C ILE A 104 -13.25 28.94 -15.79
N VAL A 105 -12.82 27.73 -16.15
CA VAL A 105 -12.27 26.77 -15.20
C VAL A 105 -10.97 26.15 -15.71
N ASP A 106 -9.93 26.24 -14.90
CA ASP A 106 -8.65 25.55 -15.14
C ASP A 106 -8.81 24.05 -14.84
N LYS A 107 -8.39 23.21 -15.78
CA LYS A 107 -8.55 21.73 -15.68
C LYS A 107 -7.83 21.14 -14.46
N ARG A 108 -6.63 21.63 -14.11
CA ARG A 108 -5.87 21.15 -12.95
C ARG A 108 -6.53 21.56 -11.65
N TYR A 109 -7.07 22.80 -11.60
CA TYR A 109 -7.87 23.26 -10.48
C TYR A 109 -9.11 22.35 -10.27
N LEU A 110 -9.83 22.05 -11.36
CA LEU A 110 -11.00 21.17 -11.30
C LEU A 110 -10.63 19.77 -10.82
N LEU A 111 -9.51 19.21 -11.30
CA LEU A 111 -8.97 17.93 -10.82
C LEU A 111 -8.74 17.96 -9.31
N ARG A 112 -8.06 18.97 -8.79
CA ARG A 112 -7.74 19.11 -7.36
C ARG A 112 -8.98 19.33 -6.50
N TRP A 113 -9.93 20.10 -7.04
CA TRP A 113 -11.21 20.27 -6.36
C TRP A 113 -11.99 18.93 -6.28
N LEU A 114 -12.09 18.17 -7.36
CA LEU A 114 -12.73 16.85 -7.35
C LEU A 114 -12.04 15.89 -6.38
N GLU A 115 -10.70 15.88 -6.33
CA GLU A 115 -9.96 15.08 -5.34
C GLU A 115 -10.32 15.48 -3.89
N SER A 116 -10.54 16.77 -3.62
CA SER A 116 -10.98 17.21 -2.29
C SER A 116 -12.40 16.73 -1.93
N GLN A 117 -13.23 16.44 -2.93
CA GLN A 117 -14.59 15.90 -2.77
C GLN A 117 -14.63 14.37 -2.68
N SER A 118 -13.49 13.69 -2.73
CA SER A 118 -13.38 12.22 -2.79
C SER A 118 -14.24 11.51 -1.75
N ARG A 119 -14.13 11.89 -0.48
CA ARG A 119 -14.91 11.29 0.63
C ARG A 119 -16.42 11.57 0.50
N TYR A 120 -16.79 12.77 0.09
CA TYR A 120 -18.19 13.14 -0.15
C TYR A 120 -18.77 12.32 -1.30
N ILE A 121 -18.06 12.21 -2.43
CA ILE A 121 -18.49 11.40 -3.58
C ILE A 121 -18.62 9.92 -3.18
N GLU A 122 -17.71 9.40 -2.36
CA GLU A 122 -17.77 8.02 -1.87
C GLU A 122 -18.96 7.79 -0.93
N SER A 123 -19.28 8.76 -0.04
CA SER A 123 -20.40 8.65 0.91
C SER A 123 -21.77 8.69 0.22
N GLU A 124 -21.89 9.35 -0.93
CA GLU A 124 -23.11 9.42 -1.74
C GLU A 124 -23.38 8.19 -2.60
N GLY A 125 -22.43 7.24 -2.61
CA GLY A 125 -22.58 5.98 -3.34
C GLY A 125 -23.73 5.13 -2.84
N LYS A 126 -24.70 4.80 -3.73
CA LYS A 126 -25.88 3.97 -3.45
C LYS A 126 -25.75 2.60 -4.12
N GLY A 127 -26.27 1.58 -3.49
CA GLY A 127 -26.29 0.19 -4.00
C GLY A 127 -25.94 -0.84 -2.93
N ALA A 128 -26.66 -1.94 -2.88
CA ALA A 128 -26.46 -2.98 -1.87
C ALA A 128 -25.20 -3.84 -2.14
N THR A 129 -24.99 -4.24 -3.39
CA THR A 129 -23.87 -5.11 -3.79
C THR A 129 -22.70 -4.31 -4.37
N VAL A 130 -23.01 -3.32 -5.22
CA VAL A 130 -22.03 -2.43 -5.83
C VAL A 130 -22.50 -0.99 -5.69
N LYS A 131 -21.73 -0.20 -4.94
CA LYS A 131 -22.01 1.23 -4.80
C LYS A 131 -21.75 1.96 -6.11
N GLY A 132 -22.64 2.88 -6.47
CA GLY A 132 -22.56 3.72 -7.66
C GLY A 132 -23.12 5.11 -7.42
N ILE A 133 -22.71 6.07 -8.26
CA ILE A 133 -23.23 7.43 -8.33
C ILE A 133 -23.85 7.68 -9.71
N THR A 134 -24.82 8.56 -9.77
CA THR A 134 -25.54 8.86 -11.02
C THR A 134 -24.96 10.08 -11.72
N LEU A 135 -25.19 10.20 -13.03
CA LEU A 135 -24.82 11.41 -13.80
C LEU A 135 -25.49 12.69 -13.24
N PRO A 136 -26.80 12.68 -12.89
CA PRO A 136 -27.42 13.84 -12.23
C PRO A 136 -26.68 14.27 -10.94
N PHE A 137 -26.22 13.32 -10.12
CA PHE A 137 -25.42 13.64 -8.94
C PHE A 137 -24.11 14.31 -9.31
N ILE A 138 -23.34 13.73 -10.26
CA ILE A 138 -22.07 14.31 -10.72
C ILE A 138 -22.30 15.74 -11.25
N ASN A 139 -23.33 15.93 -12.10
CA ASN A 139 -23.66 17.23 -12.67
C ASN A 139 -24.08 18.27 -11.62
N SER A 140 -24.65 17.84 -10.50
CA SER A 140 -25.15 18.71 -9.42
C SER A 140 -24.05 19.22 -8.47
N LEU A 141 -22.83 18.70 -8.53
CA LEU A 141 -21.72 19.13 -7.67
C LEU A 141 -21.42 20.60 -7.88
N ASN A 142 -21.39 21.38 -6.81
CA ASN A 142 -21.16 22.85 -6.83
C ASN A 142 -19.67 23.16 -6.76
N VAL A 143 -19.08 23.58 -7.87
CA VAL A 143 -17.66 23.92 -8.00
C VAL A 143 -17.46 25.38 -7.66
N PRO A 144 -16.61 25.75 -6.68
CA PRO A 144 -16.24 27.16 -6.44
C PRO A 144 -15.38 27.67 -7.58
N ILE A 145 -15.70 28.87 -8.09
CA ILE A 145 -15.04 29.47 -9.26
C ILE A 145 -14.36 30.79 -8.88
N PRO A 146 -13.15 30.76 -8.27
CA PRO A 146 -12.34 31.96 -8.11
C PRO A 146 -11.82 32.47 -9.45
N PRO A 147 -11.28 33.70 -9.52
CA PRO A 147 -10.62 34.21 -10.72
C PRO A 147 -9.56 33.21 -11.25
N LEU A 148 -9.43 33.10 -12.59
CA LEU A 148 -8.61 32.04 -13.22
C LEU A 148 -7.15 32.04 -12.74
N HIS A 149 -6.55 33.24 -12.47
CA HIS A 149 -5.19 33.33 -11.94
C HIS A 149 -5.07 32.73 -10.53
N ILE A 150 -6.12 32.82 -9.70
CA ILE A 150 -6.20 32.18 -8.37
C ILE A 150 -6.37 30.67 -8.52
N GLN A 151 -7.23 30.20 -9.44
CA GLN A 151 -7.37 28.76 -9.74
C GLN A 151 -6.01 28.14 -10.12
N LYS A 152 -5.27 28.78 -11.02
CA LYS A 152 -3.93 28.33 -11.45
C LYS A 152 -2.93 28.29 -10.28
N LYS A 153 -2.98 29.29 -9.38
CA LYS A 153 -2.12 29.31 -8.18
C LYS A 153 -2.46 28.17 -7.21
N ILE A 154 -3.75 27.94 -6.97
CA ILE A 154 -4.23 26.84 -6.11
C ILE A 154 -3.79 25.48 -6.70
N ALA A 155 -4.05 25.27 -8.00
CA ALA A 155 -3.66 24.08 -8.70
C ALA A 155 -2.14 23.81 -8.59
N ALA A 156 -1.31 24.82 -8.85
CA ALA A 156 0.14 24.69 -8.76
C ALA A 156 0.63 24.34 -7.35
N THR A 157 0.02 24.91 -6.32
CA THR A 157 0.35 24.59 -4.92
C THR A 157 -0.01 23.14 -4.59
N LEU A 158 -1.24 22.70 -4.93
CA LEU A 158 -1.69 21.35 -4.68
C LEU A 158 -0.94 20.32 -5.53
N ASP A 159 -0.58 20.65 -6.78
CA ASP A 159 0.29 19.82 -7.64
C ASP A 159 1.66 19.61 -7.01
N THR A 160 2.25 20.64 -6.42
CA THR A 160 3.55 20.55 -5.73
C THR A 160 3.46 19.59 -4.56
N VAL A 161 2.46 19.73 -3.69
CA VAL A 161 2.25 18.83 -2.53
C VAL A 161 2.00 17.39 -3.01
N ASN A 162 1.16 17.19 -4.02
CA ASN A 162 0.88 15.87 -4.56
C ASN A 162 2.11 15.21 -5.19
N ASN A 163 2.94 15.97 -5.92
CA ASN A 163 4.18 15.46 -6.50
C ASN A 163 5.16 15.01 -5.40
N ILE A 164 5.26 15.74 -4.29
CA ILE A 164 6.07 15.32 -3.14
C ILE A 164 5.51 14.02 -2.56
N ARG A 165 4.18 13.88 -2.40
CA ARG A 165 3.53 12.62 -1.95
C ARG A 165 3.92 11.44 -2.85
N ILE A 166 3.77 11.59 -4.16
CA ILE A 166 4.13 10.55 -5.13
C ILE A 166 5.59 10.15 -4.99
N LYS A 167 6.51 11.12 -4.95
CA LYS A 167 7.95 10.87 -4.76
C LYS A 167 8.25 10.15 -3.44
N ARG A 168 7.53 10.44 -2.35
CA ARG A 168 7.69 9.75 -1.06
C ARG A 168 7.27 8.28 -1.15
N VAL A 169 6.13 8.00 -1.78
CA VAL A 169 5.67 6.60 -2.00
C VAL A 169 6.68 5.83 -2.85
N GLN A 170 7.20 6.45 -3.91
CA GLN A 170 8.24 5.86 -4.74
C GLN A 170 9.53 5.60 -3.96
N ALA A 171 9.98 6.55 -3.13
CA ALA A 171 11.18 6.40 -2.31
C ALA A 171 11.05 5.24 -1.30
N ILE A 172 9.88 5.06 -0.68
CA ILE A 172 9.61 3.92 0.21
C ILE A 172 9.75 2.61 -0.56
N LYS A 173 9.10 2.50 -1.72
CA LYS A 173 9.20 1.29 -2.56
C LYS A 173 10.63 1.00 -2.99
N LEU A 174 11.35 2.01 -3.48
CA LEU A 174 12.75 1.86 -3.92
C LEU A 174 13.67 1.43 -2.78
N ALA A 175 13.42 1.86 -1.55
CA ALA A 175 14.21 1.43 -0.40
C ALA A 175 13.98 -0.06 -0.06
N ASP A 176 12.74 -0.56 -0.17
CA ASP A 176 12.45 -1.99 0.00
C ASP A 176 13.10 -2.82 -1.11
N ASP A 177 13.01 -2.36 -2.37
CA ASP A 177 13.67 -3.01 -3.51
C ASP A 177 15.20 -3.01 -3.36
N PHE A 178 15.78 -1.91 -2.86
CA PHE A 178 17.21 -1.80 -2.56
C PHE A 178 17.64 -2.80 -1.49
N LEU A 179 16.88 -2.96 -0.40
CA LEU A 179 17.20 -3.95 0.64
C LEU A 179 17.19 -5.38 0.10
N ARG A 180 16.22 -5.72 -0.76
CA ARG A 180 16.17 -7.03 -1.42
C ARG A 180 17.37 -7.25 -2.36
N ALA A 181 17.68 -6.25 -3.20
CA ALA A 181 18.83 -6.32 -4.09
C ALA A 181 20.14 -6.43 -3.30
N THR A 182 20.30 -5.68 -2.22
CA THR A 182 21.47 -5.74 -1.34
C THR A 182 21.61 -7.12 -0.69
N PHE A 183 20.50 -7.73 -0.24
CA PHE A 183 20.53 -9.09 0.31
C PHE A 183 21.06 -10.09 -0.72
N LEU A 184 20.54 -10.04 -1.95
CA LEU A 184 20.97 -10.93 -3.03
C LEU A 184 22.43 -10.67 -3.48
N ASP A 185 22.86 -9.43 -3.49
CA ASP A 185 24.25 -9.08 -3.82
C ASP A 185 25.24 -9.62 -2.77
N MET A 186 24.91 -9.44 -1.49
CA MET A 186 25.77 -9.87 -0.38
C MET A 186 25.81 -11.38 -0.19
N PHE A 187 24.63 -12.03 -0.27
CA PHE A 187 24.51 -13.46 0.10
C PHE A 187 24.28 -14.39 -1.10
N GLY A 188 24.03 -13.85 -2.28
CA GLY A 188 23.65 -14.62 -3.46
C GLY A 188 22.21 -15.11 -3.40
N ASP A 189 21.79 -15.79 -4.46
CA ASP A 189 20.50 -16.48 -4.47
C ASP A 189 20.63 -17.76 -3.63
N PRO A 190 19.80 -17.93 -2.57
CA PRO A 190 19.84 -19.11 -1.73
C PRO A 190 19.63 -20.43 -2.48
N GLU A 191 18.89 -20.41 -3.59
CA GLU A 191 18.64 -21.60 -4.41
C GLU A 191 19.91 -22.10 -5.11
N ASN A 192 20.72 -21.18 -5.63
CA ASN A 192 21.92 -21.52 -6.41
C ASN A 192 23.20 -21.54 -5.58
N ASN A 193 23.17 -20.96 -4.37
CA ASN A 193 24.35 -20.77 -3.51
C ASN A 193 25.59 -20.29 -4.27
N SER A 194 25.44 -19.27 -5.11
CA SER A 194 26.52 -18.77 -5.99
C SER A 194 27.74 -18.28 -5.22
N LYS A 195 27.59 -17.91 -3.96
CA LYS A 195 28.68 -17.50 -3.06
C LYS A 195 29.37 -18.68 -2.35
N LYS A 196 28.86 -19.90 -2.52
CA LYS A 196 29.41 -21.16 -1.94
C LYS A 196 29.49 -21.14 -0.40
N PHE A 197 28.56 -20.51 0.28
CA PHE A 197 28.48 -20.56 1.74
C PHE A 197 28.10 -21.97 2.22
N PRO A 198 28.50 -22.39 3.43
CA PRO A 198 28.01 -23.61 4.05
C PRO A 198 26.47 -23.58 4.12
N ILE A 199 25.86 -24.74 3.90
CA ILE A 199 24.42 -24.92 4.03
C ILE A 199 24.15 -25.51 5.42
N GLY A 200 23.25 -24.90 6.17
CA GLY A 200 22.77 -25.36 7.45
C GLY A 200 21.29 -25.12 7.58
N THR A 201 20.80 -24.98 8.81
CA THR A 201 19.41 -24.69 9.14
C THR A 201 19.34 -23.43 10.00
N ILE A 202 18.14 -22.84 10.13
CA ILE A 202 17.95 -21.70 11.05
C ILE A 202 18.39 -22.08 12.47
N ARG A 203 18.24 -23.35 12.87
CA ARG A 203 18.69 -23.89 14.18
C ARG A 203 20.16 -23.59 14.47
N ASP A 204 21.01 -23.63 13.45
CA ASP A 204 22.44 -23.44 13.61
C ASP A 204 22.81 -21.96 13.90
N LEU A 205 21.86 -21.04 13.71
CA LEU A 205 22.02 -19.59 13.90
C LEU A 205 21.29 -19.05 15.13
N VAL A 206 20.54 -19.89 15.89
CA VAL A 206 19.68 -19.40 16.95
C VAL A 206 19.98 -20.07 18.28
N SER A 207 19.83 -19.31 19.38
CA SER A 207 20.03 -19.80 20.76
C SER A 207 18.71 -20.17 21.42
N THR A 208 17.65 -19.37 21.24
CA THR A 208 16.36 -19.58 21.87
C THR A 208 15.20 -19.31 20.93
N VAL A 209 14.17 -20.14 21.04
CA VAL A 209 12.94 -20.02 20.26
C VAL A 209 11.75 -20.26 21.20
N ASN A 210 10.90 -19.24 21.38
CA ASN A 210 9.82 -19.27 22.34
C ASN A 210 8.49 -18.83 21.73
N TYR A 211 7.40 -19.45 22.18
CA TYR A 211 6.04 -19.01 21.87
C TYR A 211 5.62 -17.84 22.77
N GLY A 212 4.77 -16.95 22.25
CA GLY A 212 4.19 -15.85 23.00
C GLY A 212 3.07 -16.26 23.95
N SER A 213 2.48 -15.26 24.64
CA SER A 213 1.39 -15.49 25.57
C SER A 213 0.11 -15.94 24.86
N SER A 214 -0.57 -16.89 25.47
CA SER A 214 -1.92 -17.34 25.10
C SER A 214 -3.03 -16.57 25.82
N ASP A 215 -2.69 -15.67 26.73
CA ASP A 215 -3.65 -14.92 27.51
C ASP A 215 -4.44 -13.96 26.64
N LYS A 216 -5.67 -13.67 27.06
CA LYS A 216 -6.58 -12.81 26.31
C LYS A 216 -6.12 -11.34 26.41
N ALA A 217 -5.86 -10.73 25.27
CA ALA A 217 -5.54 -9.31 25.19
C ALA A 217 -6.80 -8.43 25.16
N SER A 218 -6.75 -7.29 25.84
CA SER A 218 -7.78 -6.25 25.83
C SER A 218 -7.54 -5.21 24.74
N ASP A 219 -8.58 -4.54 24.28
CA ASP A 219 -8.46 -3.42 23.35
C ASP A 219 -8.07 -2.12 24.06
N THR A 220 -8.35 -2.00 25.36
CA THR A 220 -8.21 -0.76 26.14
C THR A 220 -7.35 -0.92 27.39
N ASP A 221 -7.33 -2.12 28.00
CA ASP A 221 -6.77 -2.32 29.34
C ASP A 221 -5.58 -3.27 29.32
N GLY A 222 -4.52 -2.89 30.03
CA GLY A 222 -3.29 -3.65 30.20
C GLY A 222 -2.06 -2.77 30.19
N LYS A 223 -1.05 -3.16 30.93
CA LYS A 223 0.18 -2.39 31.09
C LYS A 223 1.10 -2.44 29.86
N TYR A 224 1.10 -3.58 29.16
CA TYR A 224 2.00 -3.81 28.04
C TYR A 224 1.24 -3.92 26.73
N PRO A 225 1.61 -3.14 25.67
CA PRO A 225 1.16 -3.42 24.33
C PRO A 225 1.57 -4.83 23.91
N ILE A 226 0.70 -5.54 23.19
CA ILE A 226 1.00 -6.91 22.73
C ILE A 226 1.03 -6.98 21.21
N LEU A 227 2.14 -7.47 20.68
CA LEU A 227 2.35 -7.71 19.25
C LEU A 227 1.63 -8.99 18.83
N ARG A 228 0.86 -8.88 17.76
CA ARG A 228 0.05 -9.97 17.20
C ARG A 228 0.39 -10.19 15.73
N MET A 229 -0.13 -11.26 15.14
CA MET A 229 0.07 -11.62 13.72
C MET A 229 -0.30 -10.50 12.73
N GLY A 230 -1.25 -9.61 13.09
CA GLY A 230 -1.65 -8.44 12.28
C GLY A 230 -0.62 -7.31 12.32
N ASN A 231 0.22 -7.25 13.34
CA ASN A 231 1.20 -6.18 13.49
C ASN A 231 2.48 -6.39 12.67
N ILE A 232 2.69 -7.58 12.07
CA ILE A 232 3.79 -7.82 11.14
C ILE A 232 3.25 -7.65 9.71
N THR A 233 3.82 -6.75 8.93
CA THR A 233 3.45 -6.55 7.52
C THR A 233 3.99 -7.67 6.64
N TYR A 234 3.51 -7.79 5.40
CA TYR A 234 4.01 -8.79 4.44
C TYR A 234 5.48 -8.54 4.07
N GLN A 235 5.93 -7.30 4.13
CA GLN A 235 7.31 -6.88 3.82
C GLN A 235 8.29 -7.08 4.97
N GLY A 236 7.81 -7.48 6.16
CA GLY A 236 8.65 -7.67 7.34
C GLY A 236 8.89 -6.39 8.15
N ASP A 237 7.95 -5.46 8.09
CA ASP A 237 7.90 -4.25 8.92
C ASP A 237 6.82 -4.37 10.00
N TRP A 238 6.75 -3.36 10.86
CA TRP A 238 5.76 -3.25 11.93
C TRP A 238 4.61 -2.33 11.54
N ASP A 239 3.38 -2.79 11.76
CA ASP A 239 2.17 -1.98 11.80
C ASP A 239 1.67 -1.90 13.25
N LEU A 240 1.94 -0.79 13.90
CA LEU A 240 1.58 -0.53 15.31
C LEU A 240 0.33 0.34 15.44
N THR A 241 -0.42 0.55 14.36
CA THR A 241 -1.64 1.40 14.36
C THR A 241 -2.79 0.82 15.16
N SER A 242 -2.82 -0.51 15.36
CA SER A 242 -3.85 -1.21 16.12
C SER A 242 -3.20 -2.20 17.10
N LEU A 243 -2.86 -1.71 18.26
CA LEU A 243 -2.32 -2.53 19.36
C LEU A 243 -3.46 -2.98 20.28
N LYS A 244 -3.27 -4.12 20.93
CA LYS A 244 -3.99 -4.56 22.12
C LYS A 244 -3.05 -4.57 23.30
N TYR A 245 -3.57 -4.78 24.50
CA TYR A 245 -2.83 -4.66 25.74
C TYR A 245 -3.00 -5.90 26.60
N ILE A 246 -2.01 -6.16 27.47
CA ILE A 246 -1.98 -7.30 28.38
C ILE A 246 -1.26 -6.91 29.68
N ASP A 247 -1.69 -7.52 30.78
CA ASP A 247 -0.94 -7.52 32.03
C ASP A 247 -0.07 -8.76 32.14
N LEU A 248 1.15 -8.58 32.60
CA LEU A 248 2.10 -9.66 32.88
C LEU A 248 2.57 -9.55 34.32
N ASP A 249 2.58 -10.68 35.03
CA ASP A 249 3.25 -10.79 36.31
C ASP A 249 4.78 -10.77 36.13
N GLU A 250 5.53 -10.60 37.21
CA GLU A 250 7.00 -10.46 37.16
C GLU A 250 7.68 -11.68 36.53
N LYS A 251 7.16 -12.90 36.77
CA LYS A 251 7.69 -14.15 36.22
C LYS A 251 7.46 -14.24 34.68
N ASN A 252 6.36 -13.73 34.22
CA ASN A 252 5.97 -13.79 32.81
C ASN A 252 6.57 -12.66 31.97
N LYS A 253 7.04 -11.56 32.58
CA LYS A 253 7.72 -10.48 31.87
C LYS A 253 8.93 -10.98 31.09
N GLU A 254 9.85 -11.68 31.72
CA GLU A 254 11.06 -12.16 31.05
C GLU A 254 10.72 -13.11 29.89
N LYS A 255 9.64 -13.90 30.05
CA LYS A 255 9.20 -14.86 29.07
C LYS A 255 8.51 -14.21 27.87
N PHE A 256 7.70 -13.20 28.08
CA PHE A 256 6.79 -12.67 27.06
C PHE A 256 7.09 -11.24 26.59
N LEU A 257 8.02 -10.51 27.23
CA LEU A 257 8.48 -9.24 26.68
C LEU A 257 9.53 -9.47 25.60
N VAL A 258 9.40 -8.71 24.52
CA VAL A 258 10.40 -8.66 23.45
C VAL A 258 11.51 -7.68 23.81
N LYS A 259 12.71 -7.98 23.37
CA LYS A 259 13.88 -7.11 23.49
C LYS A 259 14.32 -6.65 22.10
N LYS A 260 14.97 -5.51 22.04
CA LYS A 260 15.56 -5.01 20.80
C LYS A 260 16.50 -6.05 20.20
N GLY A 261 16.33 -6.33 18.92
CA GLY A 261 17.02 -7.38 18.19
C GLY A 261 16.31 -8.74 18.18
N ASP A 262 15.25 -8.95 18.96
CA ASP A 262 14.44 -10.17 18.88
C ASP A 262 13.75 -10.23 17.51
N LEU A 263 13.77 -11.40 16.86
CA LEU A 263 13.01 -11.65 15.64
C LEU A 263 11.68 -12.29 16.02
N LEU A 264 10.58 -11.79 15.46
CA LEU A 264 9.26 -12.41 15.61
C LEU A 264 8.81 -12.99 14.28
N PHE A 265 8.39 -14.26 14.35
CA PHE A 265 7.91 -15.05 13.23
C PHE A 265 6.42 -15.39 13.43
N ASN A 266 5.59 -15.09 12.44
CA ASN A 266 4.17 -15.36 12.46
C ASN A 266 3.90 -16.81 12.08
N ARG A 267 3.63 -17.66 13.07
CA ARG A 267 3.45 -19.10 12.90
C ARG A 267 2.09 -19.51 12.33
N THR A 268 1.06 -18.68 12.46
CA THR A 268 -0.33 -19.05 12.11
C THR A 268 -0.99 -17.88 11.36
N ASN A 269 -1.41 -18.13 10.12
CA ASN A 269 -2.13 -17.16 9.27
C ASN A 269 -2.75 -17.88 8.06
N SER A 270 -3.29 -17.12 7.07
CA SER A 270 -3.57 -17.71 5.76
C SER A 270 -2.27 -18.25 5.13
N LYS A 271 -2.41 -19.11 4.14
CA LYS A 271 -1.27 -19.76 3.47
C LYS A 271 -0.28 -18.75 2.88
N GLU A 272 -0.78 -17.61 2.38
CA GLU A 272 0.03 -16.55 1.77
C GLU A 272 0.71 -15.65 2.82
N LEU A 273 0.22 -15.62 4.04
CA LEU A 273 0.66 -14.71 5.09
C LEU A 273 1.38 -15.38 6.26
N VAL A 274 1.38 -16.73 6.33
CA VAL A 274 2.15 -17.48 7.34
C VAL A 274 3.64 -17.24 7.10
N GLY A 275 4.42 -17.14 8.18
CA GLY A 275 5.86 -16.90 8.11
C GLY A 275 6.26 -15.44 7.91
N LYS A 276 5.33 -14.48 7.98
CA LYS A 276 5.70 -13.05 8.08
C LYS A 276 6.65 -12.85 9.25
N THR A 277 7.74 -12.14 9.01
CA THR A 277 8.85 -12.06 9.96
C THR A 277 9.38 -10.64 10.04
N ALA A 278 9.58 -10.12 11.26
CA ALA A 278 10.17 -8.80 11.50
C ALA A 278 11.11 -8.83 12.71
N VAL A 279 12.16 -8.03 12.67
CA VAL A 279 13.05 -7.80 13.82
C VAL A 279 12.50 -6.63 14.62
N PHE A 280 12.39 -6.81 15.94
CA PHE A 280 11.95 -5.77 16.86
C PHE A 280 13.11 -4.81 17.16
N ASP A 281 12.97 -3.56 16.77
CA ASP A 281 14.02 -2.53 16.90
C ASP A 281 13.48 -1.27 17.66
N SER A 282 12.71 -1.50 18.73
CA SER A 282 12.18 -0.45 19.62
C SER A 282 12.70 -0.64 21.03
N GLU A 283 12.81 0.47 21.77
CA GLU A 283 13.10 0.46 23.21
C GLU A 283 11.81 0.33 24.07
N GLN A 284 10.64 0.40 23.45
CA GLN A 284 9.36 0.24 24.14
C GLN A 284 9.17 -1.22 24.56
N GLU A 285 8.83 -1.45 25.83
CA GLU A 285 8.47 -2.78 26.31
C GLU A 285 7.14 -3.22 25.69
N MET A 286 7.16 -4.30 24.93
CA MET A 286 5.98 -4.92 24.32
C MET A 286 5.97 -6.41 24.58
N ALA A 287 4.79 -6.98 24.79
CA ALA A 287 4.60 -8.42 24.82
C ALA A 287 4.37 -8.98 23.41
N PHE A 288 4.38 -10.29 23.23
CA PHE A 288 4.02 -10.96 21.99
C PHE A 288 3.05 -12.13 22.21
N ALA A 289 2.09 -12.28 21.29
CA ALA A 289 1.00 -13.25 21.39
C ALA A 289 1.42 -14.64 20.89
N GLY A 290 0.70 -15.69 21.32
CA GLY A 290 0.98 -17.09 21.03
C GLY A 290 0.97 -17.49 19.55
N TYR A 291 0.44 -16.65 18.66
CA TYR A 291 0.55 -16.81 17.20
C TYR A 291 1.90 -16.35 16.63
N LEU A 292 2.77 -15.81 17.47
CA LEU A 292 4.14 -15.44 17.14
C LEU A 292 5.14 -16.34 17.85
N ILE A 293 6.27 -16.54 17.20
CA ILE A 293 7.46 -17.20 17.74
C ILE A 293 8.55 -16.15 17.85
N ARG A 294 9.13 -15.97 19.04
CA ARG A 294 10.30 -15.13 19.24
C ARG A 294 11.56 -15.95 19.06
N VAL A 295 12.50 -15.40 18.32
CA VAL A 295 13.80 -16.01 18.00
C VAL A 295 14.93 -15.08 18.47
N ARG A 296 15.92 -15.65 19.16
CA ARG A 296 17.18 -14.98 19.51
C ARG A 296 18.36 -15.67 18.86
N PRO A 297 19.30 -14.94 18.28
CA PRO A 297 20.46 -15.54 17.62
C PRO A 297 21.44 -16.12 18.65
N ASN A 298 22.27 -17.03 18.18
CA ASN A 298 23.49 -17.45 18.86
C ASN A 298 24.69 -16.62 18.38
N GLU A 299 25.90 -17.04 18.76
CA GLU A 299 27.17 -16.38 18.36
C GLU A 299 27.47 -16.46 16.86
N ASN A 300 26.81 -17.32 16.09
CA ASN A 300 26.99 -17.49 14.63
C ASN A 300 25.89 -16.81 13.80
N GLY A 301 24.83 -16.33 14.46
CA GLY A 301 23.62 -15.85 13.80
C GLY A 301 23.35 -14.36 14.00
N ASN A 302 22.61 -13.79 13.04
CA ASN A 302 22.09 -12.43 13.11
C ASN A 302 20.62 -12.40 12.66
N ASN A 303 19.73 -11.87 13.49
CA ASN A 303 18.30 -11.84 13.22
C ASN A 303 17.90 -11.00 12.00
N TYR A 304 18.67 -9.97 11.62
CA TYR A 304 18.42 -9.20 10.41
C TYR A 304 18.73 -10.02 9.15
N TYR A 305 19.79 -10.85 9.20
CA TYR A 305 20.10 -11.80 8.13
C TYR A 305 18.99 -12.85 8.01
N ILE A 306 18.58 -13.48 9.13
CA ILE A 306 17.50 -14.50 9.14
C ILE A 306 16.19 -13.88 8.62
N SER A 307 15.84 -12.66 9.05
CA SER A 307 14.67 -11.93 8.57
C SER A 307 14.77 -11.62 7.08
N GLY A 308 15.93 -11.19 6.60
CA GLY A 308 16.19 -10.92 5.19
C GLY A 308 15.99 -12.16 4.32
N TYR A 309 16.48 -13.31 4.77
CA TYR A 309 16.28 -14.59 4.12
C TYR A 309 14.80 -14.98 4.06
N LEU A 310 14.09 -14.97 5.20
CA LEU A 310 12.68 -15.38 5.28
C LEU A 310 11.75 -14.43 4.49
N ASN A 311 12.10 -13.17 4.35
CA ASN A 311 11.38 -12.19 3.54
C ASN A 311 11.83 -12.13 2.07
N SER A 312 12.86 -12.87 1.67
CA SER A 312 13.27 -13.02 0.26
C SER A 312 12.22 -13.80 -0.55
N VAL A 313 12.30 -13.72 -1.87
CA VAL A 313 11.42 -14.51 -2.76
C VAL A 313 11.56 -16.01 -2.48
N HIS A 314 12.80 -16.50 -2.35
CA HIS A 314 13.08 -17.90 -2.03
C HIS A 314 12.51 -18.31 -0.65
N GLY A 315 12.75 -17.50 0.39
CA GLY A 315 12.22 -17.75 1.74
C GLY A 315 10.69 -17.79 1.77
N LYS A 316 10.03 -16.85 1.08
CA LYS A 316 8.56 -16.83 0.95
C LYS A 316 8.01 -18.06 0.25
N ASN A 317 8.65 -18.50 -0.83
CA ASN A 317 8.27 -19.74 -1.53
C ASN A 317 8.48 -20.98 -0.66
N THR A 318 9.58 -21.06 0.09
CA THR A 318 9.84 -22.13 1.05
C THR A 318 8.72 -22.20 2.11
N LEU A 319 8.37 -21.06 2.72
CA LEU A 319 7.30 -20.97 3.73
C LEU A 319 5.93 -21.36 3.14
N LEU A 320 5.62 -20.91 1.93
CA LEU A 320 4.39 -21.27 1.22
C LEU A 320 4.28 -22.80 0.99
N ASN A 321 5.38 -23.44 0.60
CA ASN A 321 5.43 -24.88 0.36
C ASN A 321 5.33 -25.70 1.66
N MET A 322 5.91 -25.19 2.75
CA MET A 322 5.85 -25.83 4.08
C MET A 322 4.48 -25.69 4.74
N SER A 323 3.68 -24.69 4.36
CA SER A 323 2.44 -24.37 5.06
C SER A 323 1.42 -25.49 4.95
N LYS A 324 0.98 -26.02 6.10
CA LYS A 324 -0.10 -27.00 6.21
C LYS A 324 -1.41 -26.27 6.46
N SER A 325 -2.40 -26.48 5.59
CA SER A 325 -3.73 -25.87 5.73
C SER A 325 -4.64 -26.77 6.56
N ILE A 326 -5.16 -26.23 7.67
CA ILE A 326 -6.26 -26.84 8.41
C ILE A 326 -7.37 -25.80 8.45
N VAL A 327 -8.50 -26.08 7.79
CA VAL A 327 -9.69 -25.20 7.78
C VAL A 327 -9.34 -23.74 7.43
N GLY A 328 -8.61 -23.53 6.32
CA GLY A 328 -8.27 -22.19 5.81
C GLY A 328 -7.10 -21.48 6.49
N MET A 329 -6.54 -22.02 7.58
CA MET A 329 -5.36 -21.46 8.25
C MET A 329 -4.16 -22.39 8.09
N ALA A 330 -3.01 -21.80 7.78
CA ALA A 330 -1.72 -22.46 7.74
C ALA A 330 -0.97 -22.28 9.07
N ASN A 331 -0.15 -23.26 9.43
CA ASN A 331 0.65 -23.23 10.65
C ASN A 331 2.04 -23.80 10.37
N ILE A 332 3.07 -23.08 10.83
CA ILE A 332 4.46 -23.53 10.86
C ILE A 332 4.94 -23.42 12.31
N ASN A 333 5.21 -24.54 12.95
CA ASN A 333 5.64 -24.54 14.34
C ASN A 333 7.13 -24.18 14.50
N ALA A 334 7.57 -24.01 15.75
CA ALA A 334 8.94 -23.60 16.05
C ALA A 334 10.00 -24.60 15.56
N GLN A 335 9.70 -25.89 15.60
CA GLN A 335 10.58 -26.96 15.13
C GLN A 335 10.71 -26.92 13.60
N GLU A 336 9.60 -26.78 12.91
CA GLU A 336 9.56 -26.66 11.44
C GLU A 336 10.31 -25.41 10.97
N MET A 337 10.09 -24.27 11.63
CA MET A 337 10.81 -23.03 11.33
C MET A 337 12.32 -23.18 11.52
N GLN A 338 12.77 -23.79 12.61
CA GLN A 338 14.20 -24.02 12.87
C GLN A 338 14.85 -24.98 11.88
N ASN A 339 14.09 -25.89 11.26
CA ASN A 339 14.58 -26.86 10.29
C ASN A 339 14.60 -26.31 8.85
N ILE A 340 14.24 -25.03 8.63
CA ILE A 340 14.39 -24.40 7.31
C ILE A 340 15.86 -24.33 6.97
N ASN A 341 16.24 -24.83 5.79
CA ASN A 341 17.58 -24.72 5.26
C ASN A 341 17.92 -23.26 5.00
N ILE A 342 19.12 -22.85 5.38
CA ILE A 342 19.63 -21.48 5.18
C ILE A 342 21.13 -21.55 4.90
N LEU A 343 21.65 -20.57 4.16
CA LEU A 343 23.10 -20.42 4.00
C LEU A 343 23.68 -19.86 5.31
N ILE A 344 24.91 -20.27 5.65
CA ILE A 344 25.63 -19.83 6.85
C ILE A 344 26.83 -18.94 6.43
N PRO A 345 26.59 -17.67 6.07
CA PRO A 345 27.68 -16.75 5.76
C PRO A 345 28.42 -16.32 7.03
N PRO A 346 29.69 -15.85 6.93
CA PRO A 346 30.41 -15.31 8.08
C PRO A 346 29.60 -14.25 8.84
N LEU A 347 29.73 -14.24 10.18
CA LEU A 347 28.95 -13.34 11.04
C LEU A 347 29.21 -11.85 10.68
N GLU A 348 30.45 -11.51 10.32
CA GLU A 348 30.81 -10.14 9.92
C GLU A 348 29.99 -9.66 8.70
N LEU A 349 29.72 -10.56 7.76
CA LEU A 349 28.90 -10.25 6.59
C LEU A 349 27.42 -10.07 6.97
N GLN A 350 26.89 -10.91 7.88
CA GLN A 350 25.55 -10.77 8.42
C GLN A 350 25.39 -9.44 9.17
N MET A 351 26.38 -9.05 9.99
CA MET A 351 26.41 -7.76 10.71
C MET A 351 26.55 -6.56 9.75
N ALA A 352 27.26 -6.69 8.65
CA ALA A 352 27.33 -5.66 7.63
C ALA A 352 25.95 -5.41 7.00
N TYR A 353 25.20 -6.46 6.70
CA TYR A 353 23.83 -6.34 6.22
C TYR A 353 22.91 -5.66 7.26
N GLU A 354 23.00 -6.02 8.54
CA GLU A 354 22.26 -5.35 9.61
C GLU A 354 22.50 -3.84 9.61
N LYS A 355 23.74 -3.39 9.48
CA LYS A 355 24.10 -1.96 9.44
C LYS A 355 23.41 -1.26 8.25
N ILE A 356 23.43 -1.87 7.07
CA ILE A 356 22.76 -1.34 5.88
C ILE A 356 21.25 -1.31 6.11
N TYR A 357 20.66 -2.41 6.57
CA TYR A 357 19.23 -2.52 6.87
C TYR A 357 18.76 -1.41 7.83
N LYS A 358 19.43 -1.25 8.96
CA LYS A 358 19.11 -0.21 9.96
C LYS A 358 19.24 1.20 9.40
N SER A 359 20.28 1.45 8.58
CA SER A 359 20.47 2.76 7.94
C SER A 359 19.32 3.09 6.98
N VAL A 360 18.90 2.15 6.15
CA VAL A 360 17.77 2.30 5.23
C VAL A 360 16.46 2.48 5.99
N LYS A 361 16.18 1.64 6.99
CA LYS A 361 14.94 1.72 7.78
C LYS A 361 14.84 3.03 8.57
N ARG A 362 15.93 3.57 9.09
CA ARG A 362 15.94 4.90 9.74
C ARG A 362 15.53 6.01 8.77
N LYS A 363 16.02 5.97 7.52
CA LYS A 363 15.59 6.91 6.47
C LYS A 363 14.12 6.71 6.11
N LEU A 364 13.65 5.46 6.02
CA LEU A 364 12.25 5.16 5.74
C LEU A 364 11.28 5.68 6.80
N LEU A 365 11.63 5.62 8.08
CA LEU A 365 10.81 6.18 9.17
C LEU A 365 10.56 7.69 8.95
N SER A 366 11.60 8.46 8.57
CA SER A 366 11.43 9.88 8.27
C SER A 366 10.55 10.12 7.03
N HIS A 367 10.64 9.26 6.03
CA HIS A 367 9.78 9.34 4.84
C HIS A 367 8.32 8.99 5.14
N THR A 368 8.08 8.00 6.01
CA THR A 368 6.74 7.58 6.41
C THR A 368 6.05 8.66 7.26
N ALA A 369 6.75 9.24 8.25
CA ALA A 369 6.24 10.38 9.02
C ALA A 369 5.90 11.56 8.10
N SER A 370 6.81 11.93 7.20
CA SER A 370 6.58 13.00 6.22
C SER A 370 5.40 12.73 5.28
N LYS A 371 5.12 11.46 4.95
CA LYS A 371 3.95 11.08 4.15
C LYS A 371 2.64 11.46 4.85
N VAL A 372 2.52 11.16 6.14
CA VAL A 372 1.33 11.50 6.95
C VAL A 372 1.17 13.01 7.06
N GLU A 373 2.26 13.74 7.31
CA GLU A 373 2.25 15.20 7.38
C GLU A 373 1.81 15.85 6.05
N LEU A 374 2.30 15.32 4.92
CA LEU A 374 1.92 15.80 3.58
C LEU A 374 0.45 15.50 3.26
N GLU A 375 -0.10 14.38 3.73
CA GLU A 375 -1.53 14.08 3.61
C GLU A 375 -2.37 15.08 4.39
N ASN A 376 -1.98 15.36 5.63
CA ASN A 376 -2.64 16.34 6.49
C ASN A 376 -2.53 17.76 5.89
N LEU A 377 -1.37 18.13 5.36
CA LEU A 377 -1.15 19.42 4.69
C LEU A 377 -2.03 19.55 3.44
N PHE A 378 -2.07 18.52 2.59
CA PHE A 378 -2.93 18.51 1.41
C PHE A 378 -4.40 18.71 1.78
N ASN A 379 -4.91 17.94 2.75
CA ASN A 379 -6.28 18.05 3.24
C ASN A 379 -6.56 19.43 3.85
N SER A 380 -5.62 20.01 4.61
CA SER A 380 -5.74 21.35 5.20
C SER A 380 -5.80 22.44 4.14
N ILE A 381 -4.94 22.35 3.11
CA ILE A 381 -4.97 23.31 1.99
C ILE A 381 -6.29 23.19 1.23
N CYS A 382 -6.74 21.97 0.92
CA CYS A 382 -8.02 21.73 0.26
C CYS A 382 -9.17 22.33 1.09
N TYR A 383 -9.22 22.05 2.39
CA TYR A 383 -10.25 22.58 3.27
C TYR A 383 -10.27 24.12 3.29
N LYS A 384 -9.12 24.75 3.53
CA LYS A 384 -8.99 26.22 3.56
C LYS A 384 -9.32 26.87 2.23
N THR A 385 -9.06 26.18 1.11
CA THR A 385 -9.22 26.75 -0.22
C THR A 385 -10.64 26.59 -0.75
N PHE A 386 -11.23 25.40 -0.56
CA PHE A 386 -12.50 25.05 -1.18
C PHE A 386 -13.72 25.21 -0.24
N ASN A 387 -13.50 25.22 1.10
CA ASN A 387 -14.57 25.29 2.11
C ASN A 387 -14.57 26.64 2.87
N GLN A 388 -14.14 27.74 2.26
CA GLN A 388 -14.25 29.05 2.88
C GLN A 388 -15.74 29.41 3.08
N LYS A 389 -16.33 28.94 4.19
CA LYS A 389 -17.52 29.54 4.76
C LYS A 389 -17.11 30.84 5.42
N GLU A 390 -17.91 31.88 5.22
CA GLU A 390 -17.77 33.16 5.91
C GLU A 390 -17.53 32.95 7.40
N SER A 391 -16.41 33.50 7.89
CA SER A 391 -16.35 33.91 9.30
C SER A 391 -17.26 35.14 9.39
N ILE A 392 -18.47 34.94 9.92
CA ILE A 392 -19.31 36.00 10.42
C ILE A 392 -18.64 36.57 11.67
#